data_bd6e6c5c8618a3cc48f156d43dc4513b
#
_entry.id   bd6e6c5c8618a3cc48f156d43dc4513b
#
_cell.length_a   1.000
_cell.length_b   1.000
_cell.length_c   1.000
_cell.angle_alpha   90.00
_cell.angle_beta   90.00
_cell.angle_gamma   90.00
#
_symmetry.space_group_name_H-M   'P 1'
#
loop_
_entity.id
_entity.type
_entity.pdbx_description
1 polymer ?
#
loop_
_entity_poly.entity_id
_entity_poly.type
_entity_poly.pdbx_seq_one_letter_code
_entity_poly.pdbx_strand_id
1 'polypeptide(L)'
;MRLALDTSTVWSSIALLDGVQVLAERDLVGVNPGEAVVDTIDTLVGEVGVPRAEIAGIDVGVGPGPYTSTRVGVAIARTLGFALDIEVVGVCSHDAVAAEVAAQDGIVGDEFIVATDARRSEIYWARYSPAGVRVWGPTVGKPATVAEQTAAALWFGNGLDRHPAVVQEHELKVNEPTHPRARWISSVAAHARDAGASVPTAQPGLADHESGVEVGVDAGQMLFAPYPLYLRRPDAVPAAHLRST
;
A
#
# COMPACT_ATOMS: atom_id res chain seq x y z
N MET A 1 -0.28 17.36 13.77
CA MET A 1 0.18 15.94 13.76
C MET A 1 -0.65 15.12 12.77
N ARG A 2 -0.09 14.08 12.14
CA ARG A 2 -0.82 13.17 11.24
C ARG A 2 -0.68 11.73 11.72
N LEU A 3 -1.72 10.95 11.56
CA LEU A 3 -1.71 9.50 11.72
C LEU A 3 -1.49 8.87 10.34
N ALA A 4 -0.59 7.92 10.24
CA ALA A 4 -0.42 7.11 9.04
C ALA A 4 -0.60 5.63 9.36
N LEU A 5 -1.19 4.85 8.43
CA LEU A 5 -1.32 3.41 8.59
C LEU A 5 -1.37 2.66 7.27
N ASP A 6 -0.86 1.43 7.27
CA ASP A 6 -1.00 0.46 6.19
C ASP A 6 -1.29 -0.94 6.75
N THR A 7 -2.20 -1.66 6.12
CA THR A 7 -2.55 -3.05 6.46
C THR A 7 -2.64 -3.92 5.20
N SER A 8 -1.96 -3.50 4.13
CA SER A 8 -2.07 -4.15 2.81
C SER A 8 -1.24 -5.42 2.66
N THR A 9 -0.47 -5.81 3.67
CA THR A 9 0.36 -7.03 3.68
C THR A 9 0.08 -7.88 4.92
N VAL A 10 0.96 -8.83 5.24
CA VAL A 10 0.94 -9.56 6.53
C VAL A 10 1.42 -8.68 7.69
N TRP A 11 2.02 -7.54 7.36
CA TRP A 11 2.39 -6.50 8.30
C TRP A 11 1.29 -5.45 8.38
N SER A 12 1.09 -4.91 9.57
CA SER A 12 0.33 -3.69 9.80
C SER A 12 1.28 -2.66 10.36
N SER A 13 1.43 -1.53 9.67
CA SER A 13 2.32 -0.44 10.09
C SER A 13 1.50 0.77 10.49
N ILE A 14 1.83 1.38 11.62
CA ILE A 14 1.14 2.55 12.18
C ILE A 14 2.18 3.56 12.63
N ALA A 15 2.01 4.84 12.31
CA ALA A 15 2.89 5.91 12.74
C ALA A 15 2.14 7.20 13.07
N LEU A 16 2.67 7.94 14.04
CA LEU A 16 2.30 9.33 14.32
C LEU A 16 3.46 10.23 13.88
N LEU A 17 3.15 11.28 13.13
CA LEU A 17 4.15 12.19 12.58
C LEU A 17 3.76 13.65 12.83
N ASP A 18 4.80 14.49 13.01
CA ASP A 18 4.67 15.95 12.94
C ASP A 18 5.52 16.46 11.77
N GLY A 19 4.87 16.87 10.69
CA GLY A 19 5.53 17.11 9.41
C GLY A 19 6.25 15.83 8.93
N VAL A 20 7.57 15.91 8.77
CA VAL A 20 8.44 14.79 8.38
C VAL A 20 9.00 14.01 9.57
N GLN A 21 8.82 14.51 10.79
CA GLN A 21 9.34 13.86 11.98
C GLN A 21 8.41 12.74 12.43
N VAL A 22 8.93 11.52 12.53
CA VAL A 22 8.23 10.40 13.15
C VAL A 22 8.30 10.55 14.66
N LEU A 23 7.14 10.71 15.31
CA LEU A 23 7.03 10.81 16.76
C LEU A 23 6.98 9.42 17.41
N ALA A 24 6.22 8.52 16.81
CA ALA A 24 6.15 7.12 17.21
C ALA A 24 5.73 6.25 16.02
N GLU A 25 6.21 4.99 15.97
CA GLU A 25 5.87 4.04 14.92
C GLU A 25 5.90 2.61 15.47
N ARG A 26 5.02 1.75 14.95
CA ARG A 26 4.97 0.31 15.23
C ARG A 26 4.63 -0.47 13.98
N ASP A 27 5.37 -1.56 13.79
CA ASP A 27 5.06 -2.60 12.81
C ASP A 27 4.60 -3.86 13.55
N LEU A 28 3.46 -4.39 13.13
CA LEU A 28 2.84 -5.60 13.69
C LEU A 28 2.84 -6.68 12.62
N VAL A 29 3.16 -7.91 12.97
CA VAL A 29 3.16 -9.03 12.02
C VAL A 29 2.26 -10.16 12.51
N GLY A 30 1.49 -10.73 11.59
CA GLY A 30 0.69 -11.93 11.86
C GLY A 30 -0.46 -11.73 12.84
N VAL A 31 -0.87 -10.48 13.10
CA VAL A 31 -2.00 -10.15 13.98
C VAL A 31 -3.28 -9.89 13.19
N ASN A 32 -4.43 -10.01 13.86
CA ASN A 32 -5.69 -9.53 13.29
C ASN A 32 -5.68 -7.99 13.28
N PRO A 33 -5.65 -7.32 12.12
CA PRO A 33 -5.53 -5.87 12.07
C PRO A 33 -6.73 -5.13 12.66
N GLY A 34 -7.92 -5.75 12.74
CA GLY A 34 -9.15 -5.10 13.21
C GLY A 34 -9.05 -4.57 14.65
N GLU A 35 -8.45 -5.35 15.54
CA GLU A 35 -8.30 -5.00 16.96
C GLU A 35 -6.91 -4.37 17.20
N ALA A 36 -5.86 -5.03 16.71
CA ALA A 36 -4.48 -4.65 16.99
C ALA A 36 -4.10 -3.25 16.49
N VAL A 37 -4.66 -2.78 15.37
CA VAL A 37 -4.37 -1.44 14.82
C VAL A 37 -4.95 -0.35 15.72
N VAL A 38 -6.20 -0.51 16.21
CA VAL A 38 -6.84 0.48 17.07
C VAL A 38 -6.11 0.59 18.41
N ASP A 39 -5.81 -0.55 19.06
CA ASP A 39 -5.07 -0.59 20.31
C ASP A 39 -3.66 0.02 20.16
N THR A 40 -3.03 -0.20 19.00
CA THR A 40 -1.71 0.39 18.72
C THR A 40 -1.80 1.90 18.53
N ILE A 41 -2.83 2.40 17.83
CA ILE A 41 -3.05 3.85 17.71
C ILE A 41 -3.18 4.49 19.09
N ASP A 42 -3.95 3.88 19.99
CA ASP A 42 -4.13 4.36 21.36
C ASP A 42 -2.83 4.35 22.15
N THR A 43 -2.05 3.29 22.00
CA THR A 43 -0.74 3.18 22.62
C THR A 43 0.21 4.28 22.15
N LEU A 44 0.32 4.49 20.81
CA LEU A 44 1.20 5.51 20.25
C LEU A 44 0.79 6.93 20.67
N VAL A 45 -0.50 7.24 20.67
CA VAL A 45 -1.03 8.52 21.14
C VAL A 45 -0.67 8.74 22.61
N GLY A 46 -0.79 7.70 23.45
CA GLY A 46 -0.39 7.75 24.86
C GLY A 46 1.12 7.95 25.05
N GLU A 47 1.95 7.26 24.27
CA GLU A 47 3.43 7.38 24.32
C GLU A 47 3.89 8.79 23.90
N VAL A 48 3.28 9.38 22.89
CA VAL A 48 3.59 10.75 22.43
C VAL A 48 3.05 11.80 23.41
N GLY A 49 2.05 11.44 24.21
CA GLY A 49 1.49 12.33 25.25
C GLY A 49 0.63 13.45 24.71
N VAL A 50 0.05 13.30 23.52
CA VAL A 50 -0.81 14.30 22.89
C VAL A 50 -2.26 13.81 22.79
N PRO A 51 -3.25 14.72 22.91
CA PRO A 51 -4.65 14.37 22.72
C PRO A 51 -4.92 13.93 21.28
N ARG A 52 -5.82 12.93 21.09
CA ARG A 52 -6.27 12.53 19.74
C ARG A 52 -6.81 13.70 18.90
N ALA A 53 -7.38 14.71 19.55
CA ALA A 53 -7.89 15.91 18.88
C ALA A 53 -6.80 16.72 18.16
N GLU A 54 -5.52 16.48 18.44
CA GLU A 54 -4.41 17.10 17.72
C GLU A 54 -4.03 16.36 16.42
N ILE A 55 -4.62 15.21 16.15
CA ILE A 55 -4.50 14.56 14.85
C ILE A 55 -5.29 15.40 13.84
N ALA A 56 -4.58 16.04 12.91
CA ALA A 56 -5.14 16.95 11.92
C ALA A 56 -5.42 16.26 10.57
N GLY A 57 -5.11 14.97 10.42
CA GLY A 57 -5.38 14.20 9.21
C GLY A 57 -4.81 12.80 9.29
N ILE A 58 -5.30 11.94 8.39
CA ILE A 58 -4.91 10.53 8.30
C ILE A 58 -4.45 10.21 6.88
N ASP A 59 -3.29 9.57 6.78
CA ASP A 59 -2.75 9.03 5.53
C ASP A 59 -2.86 7.49 5.59
N VAL A 60 -3.56 6.86 4.64
CA VAL A 60 -3.81 5.41 4.68
C VAL A 60 -3.37 4.71 3.40
N GLY A 61 -2.62 3.61 3.55
CA GLY A 61 -2.34 2.72 2.44
C GLY A 61 -3.61 2.07 1.92
N VAL A 62 -3.91 2.26 0.64
CA VAL A 62 -5.11 1.70 0.00
C VAL A 62 -4.86 0.39 -0.73
N GLY A 63 -3.66 -0.17 -0.62
CA GLY A 63 -3.20 -1.34 -1.36
C GLY A 63 -2.35 -0.96 -2.59
N PRO A 64 -2.08 -1.92 -3.47
CA PRO A 64 -2.72 -3.23 -3.58
C PRO A 64 -2.38 -4.17 -2.42
N GLY A 65 -3.29 -5.08 -2.13
CA GLY A 65 -3.12 -6.04 -1.04
C GLY A 65 -4.32 -6.98 -0.89
N PRO A 66 -4.25 -7.95 0.06
CA PRO A 66 -5.34 -8.85 0.36
C PRO A 66 -6.62 -8.10 0.71
N TYR A 67 -7.73 -8.55 0.14
CA TYR A 67 -9.03 -7.90 0.21
C TYR A 67 -9.48 -7.54 1.63
N THR A 68 -9.33 -8.46 2.58
CA THR A 68 -9.81 -8.26 3.96
C THR A 68 -8.95 -7.28 4.73
N SER A 69 -7.63 -7.46 4.74
CA SER A 69 -6.72 -6.63 5.54
C SER A 69 -6.68 -5.18 5.05
N THR A 70 -6.58 -4.95 3.74
CA THR A 70 -6.61 -3.60 3.16
C THR A 70 -7.90 -2.86 3.52
N ARG A 71 -9.05 -3.55 3.49
CA ARG A 71 -10.33 -2.96 3.92
C ARG A 71 -10.35 -2.54 5.37
N VAL A 72 -9.76 -3.33 6.24
CA VAL A 72 -9.74 -3.04 7.68
C VAL A 72 -9.00 -1.73 7.94
N GLY A 73 -7.80 -1.55 7.41
CA GLY A 73 -7.06 -0.31 7.58
C GLY A 73 -7.80 0.91 7.03
N VAL A 74 -8.34 0.80 5.82
CA VAL A 74 -9.13 1.89 5.21
C VAL A 74 -10.40 2.19 6.03
N ALA A 75 -11.11 1.17 6.54
CA ALA A 75 -12.29 1.38 7.37
C ALA A 75 -11.96 2.08 8.69
N ILE A 76 -10.87 1.67 9.36
CA ILE A 76 -10.38 2.32 10.58
C ILE A 76 -10.06 3.79 10.29
N ALA A 77 -9.26 4.08 9.24
CA ALA A 77 -8.89 5.44 8.87
C ALA A 77 -10.12 6.32 8.61
N ARG A 78 -11.07 5.81 7.82
CA ARG A 78 -12.32 6.54 7.51
C ARG A 78 -13.20 6.76 8.73
N THR A 79 -13.31 5.77 9.62
CA THR A 79 -14.11 5.89 10.85
C THR A 79 -13.49 6.93 11.78
N LEU A 80 -12.18 6.91 11.97
CA LEU A 80 -11.48 7.92 12.76
C LEU A 80 -11.57 9.30 12.12
N GLY A 81 -11.37 9.41 10.79
CA GLY A 81 -11.51 10.66 10.08
C GLY A 81 -12.90 11.28 10.22
N PHE A 82 -13.95 10.46 10.13
CA PHE A 82 -15.32 10.90 10.38
C PHE A 82 -15.55 11.33 11.85
N ALA A 83 -15.05 10.56 12.81
CA ALA A 83 -15.23 10.84 14.22
C ALA A 83 -14.48 12.09 14.71
N LEU A 84 -13.34 12.41 14.09
CA LEU A 84 -12.51 13.57 14.42
C LEU A 84 -12.76 14.78 13.51
N ASP A 85 -13.60 14.64 12.49
CA ASP A 85 -13.87 15.65 11.45
C ASP A 85 -12.58 16.11 10.74
N ILE A 86 -11.74 15.15 10.32
CA ILE A 86 -10.45 15.40 9.67
C ILE A 86 -10.33 14.68 8.34
N GLU A 87 -9.44 15.21 7.48
CA GLU A 87 -9.16 14.64 6.16
C GLU A 87 -8.55 13.23 6.26
N VAL A 88 -8.97 12.35 5.36
CA VAL A 88 -8.35 11.04 5.12
C VAL A 88 -7.88 10.94 3.68
N VAL A 89 -6.60 10.66 3.50
CA VAL A 89 -5.95 10.56 2.18
C VAL A 89 -5.48 9.14 1.94
N GLY A 90 -5.81 8.59 0.77
CA GLY A 90 -5.31 7.30 0.32
C GLY A 90 -3.96 7.42 -0.39
N VAL A 91 -3.07 6.44 -0.19
CA VAL A 91 -1.78 6.31 -0.86
C VAL A 91 -1.62 4.89 -1.37
N CYS A 92 -1.11 4.69 -2.58
CA CYS A 92 -0.76 3.35 -3.04
C CYS A 92 0.33 2.75 -2.14
N SER A 93 0.08 1.58 -1.57
CA SER A 93 1.00 0.95 -0.62
C SER A 93 2.37 0.64 -1.24
N HIS A 94 2.42 0.32 -2.53
CA HIS A 94 3.68 0.14 -3.26
C HIS A 94 4.49 1.44 -3.37
N ASP A 95 3.84 2.60 -3.47
CA ASP A 95 4.53 3.90 -3.54
C ASP A 95 5.29 4.19 -2.23
N ALA A 96 4.77 3.74 -1.09
CA ALA A 96 5.48 3.85 0.19
C ALA A 96 6.77 3.00 0.23
N VAL A 97 6.70 1.77 -0.29
CA VAL A 97 7.91 0.93 -0.44
C VAL A 97 8.91 1.61 -1.37
N ALA A 98 8.43 2.13 -2.49
CA ALA A 98 9.29 2.80 -3.48
C ALA A 98 9.93 4.09 -2.92
N ALA A 99 9.21 4.85 -2.12
CA ALA A 99 9.76 6.05 -1.46
C ALA A 99 10.86 5.67 -0.46
N GLU A 100 10.70 4.58 0.28
CA GLU A 100 11.73 4.06 1.17
C GLU A 100 12.97 3.60 0.40
N VAL A 101 12.79 2.90 -0.70
CA VAL A 101 13.88 2.48 -1.59
C VAL A 101 14.64 3.67 -2.14
N ALA A 102 13.92 4.67 -2.65
CA ALA A 102 14.53 5.88 -3.22
C ALA A 102 15.30 6.74 -2.19
N ALA A 103 14.97 6.61 -0.90
CA ALA A 103 15.69 7.29 0.18
C ALA A 103 16.97 6.55 0.60
N GLN A 104 17.23 5.35 0.09
CA GLN A 104 18.48 4.60 0.32
C GLN A 104 19.54 5.04 -0.67
N ASP A 105 20.78 5.23 -0.17
CA ASP A 105 21.91 5.49 -1.06
C ASP A 105 22.28 4.23 -1.86
N GLY A 106 22.58 4.40 -3.14
CA GLY A 106 23.20 3.35 -3.96
C GLY A 106 22.25 2.46 -4.76
N ILE A 107 21.01 2.88 -4.98
CA ILE A 107 20.15 2.21 -5.97
C ILE A 107 20.74 2.46 -7.36
N VAL A 108 21.29 1.39 -7.95
CA VAL A 108 21.91 1.42 -9.28
C VAL A 108 21.01 0.68 -10.26
N GLY A 109 20.62 1.34 -11.32
CA GLY A 109 19.78 0.79 -12.39
C GLY A 109 18.81 1.82 -12.94
N ASP A 110 18.12 1.45 -14.01
CA ASP A 110 17.14 2.34 -14.65
C ASP A 110 15.75 2.27 -13.97
N GLU A 111 15.39 1.11 -13.44
CA GLU A 111 14.11 0.85 -12.76
C GLU A 111 14.28 -0.24 -11.70
N PHE A 112 13.33 -0.26 -10.75
CA PHE A 112 13.19 -1.36 -9.80
C PHE A 112 11.71 -1.80 -9.70
N ILE A 113 11.52 -2.99 -9.14
CA ILE A 113 10.21 -3.61 -8.96
C ILE A 113 9.82 -3.57 -7.49
N VAL A 114 8.60 -3.14 -7.21
CA VAL A 114 7.94 -3.40 -5.92
C VAL A 114 6.89 -4.47 -6.14
N ALA A 115 6.98 -5.55 -5.37
CA ALA A 115 6.05 -6.67 -5.45
C ALA A 115 5.55 -7.10 -4.07
N THR A 116 4.25 -7.40 -3.95
CA THR A 116 3.64 -7.94 -2.72
C THR A 116 2.80 -9.18 -3.02
N ASP A 117 2.60 -10.05 -2.03
CA ASP A 117 1.85 -11.31 -2.18
C ASP A 117 0.37 -11.04 -2.54
N ALA A 118 -0.06 -11.48 -3.72
CA ALA A 118 -1.44 -11.38 -4.18
C ALA A 118 -2.26 -12.66 -3.89
N ARG A 119 -1.71 -13.60 -3.14
CA ARG A 119 -2.25 -14.95 -2.93
C ARG A 119 -2.34 -15.75 -4.24
N ARG A 120 -2.76 -17.01 -4.18
CA ARG A 120 -2.98 -17.91 -5.34
C ARG A 120 -1.77 -18.02 -6.27
N SER A 121 -0.58 -18.00 -5.72
CA SER A 121 0.68 -18.03 -6.49
C SER A 121 0.83 -16.88 -7.48
N GLU A 122 0.29 -15.71 -7.15
CA GLU A 122 0.43 -14.46 -7.90
C GLU A 122 0.99 -13.35 -7.00
N ILE A 123 1.47 -12.30 -7.63
CA ILE A 123 1.99 -11.10 -6.99
C ILE A 123 1.27 -9.85 -7.52
N TYR A 124 1.05 -8.86 -6.66
CA TYR A 124 0.84 -7.49 -7.09
C TYR A 124 2.21 -6.89 -7.35
N TRP A 125 2.38 -6.14 -8.44
CA TRP A 125 3.67 -5.56 -8.78
C TRP A 125 3.56 -4.26 -9.56
N ALA A 126 4.57 -3.43 -9.45
CA ALA A 126 4.69 -2.17 -10.16
C ALA A 126 6.17 -1.87 -10.44
N ARG A 127 6.43 -1.04 -11.44
CA ARG A 127 7.76 -0.55 -11.79
C ARG A 127 7.94 0.89 -11.33
N TYR A 128 9.14 1.19 -10.86
CA TYR A 128 9.52 2.49 -10.33
C TYR A 128 10.84 2.94 -10.89
N SER A 129 10.99 4.25 -11.12
CA SER A 129 12.27 4.89 -11.40
C SER A 129 13.16 4.87 -10.14
N PRO A 130 14.49 5.08 -10.26
CA PRO A 130 15.39 5.21 -9.11
C PRO A 130 14.97 6.30 -8.11
N ALA A 131 14.24 7.32 -8.56
CA ALA A 131 13.69 8.37 -7.72
C ALA A 131 12.39 7.97 -6.99
N GLY A 132 11.95 6.71 -7.06
CA GLY A 132 10.72 6.23 -6.42
C GLY A 132 9.42 6.65 -7.11
N VAL A 133 9.51 7.17 -8.33
CA VAL A 133 8.33 7.56 -9.11
C VAL A 133 7.81 6.33 -9.85
N ARG A 134 6.52 6.03 -9.68
CA ARG A 134 5.87 4.91 -10.35
C ARG A 134 5.80 5.17 -11.86
N VAL A 135 6.40 4.27 -12.64
CA VAL A 135 6.41 4.35 -14.11
C VAL A 135 5.41 3.39 -14.75
N TRP A 136 4.98 2.34 -14.01
CA TRP A 136 3.96 1.41 -14.50
C TRP A 136 3.31 0.61 -13.36
N GLY A 137 2.05 0.25 -13.52
CA GLY A 137 1.27 -0.54 -12.56
C GLY A 137 0.62 0.33 -11.47
N PRO A 138 0.19 -0.25 -10.32
CA PRO A 138 0.32 -1.66 -10.01
C PRO A 138 -0.67 -2.57 -10.76
N THR A 139 -0.27 -3.83 -10.96
CA THR A 139 -1.12 -4.88 -11.54
C THR A 139 -0.86 -6.22 -10.85
N VAL A 140 -1.55 -7.28 -11.29
CA VAL A 140 -1.38 -8.64 -10.79
C VAL A 140 -0.74 -9.53 -11.87
N GLY A 141 0.15 -10.44 -11.47
CA GLY A 141 0.80 -11.35 -12.40
C GLY A 141 1.38 -12.59 -11.73
N LYS A 142 1.72 -13.59 -12.54
CA LYS A 142 2.47 -14.76 -12.07
C LYS A 142 3.94 -14.39 -11.90
N PRO A 143 4.59 -14.76 -10.78
CA PRO A 143 5.98 -14.38 -10.50
C PRO A 143 6.97 -14.71 -11.62
N ALA A 144 6.90 -15.91 -12.20
CA ALA A 144 7.80 -16.31 -13.28
C ALA A 144 7.65 -15.43 -14.54
N THR A 145 6.40 -15.15 -14.95
CA THR A 145 6.14 -14.28 -16.11
C THR A 145 6.65 -12.87 -15.88
N VAL A 146 6.47 -12.34 -14.66
CA VAL A 146 6.96 -11.01 -14.30
C VAL A 146 8.49 -11.01 -14.28
N ALA A 147 9.13 -12.05 -13.74
CA ALA A 147 10.58 -12.19 -13.73
C ALA A 147 11.18 -12.21 -15.15
N GLU A 148 10.56 -12.94 -16.09
CA GLU A 148 10.98 -12.95 -17.50
C GLU A 148 10.92 -11.56 -18.14
N GLN A 149 9.92 -10.75 -17.78
CA GLN A 149 9.73 -9.39 -18.30
C GLN A 149 10.67 -8.35 -17.68
N THR A 150 11.22 -8.65 -16.49
CA THR A 150 11.95 -7.67 -15.65
C THR A 150 13.30 -8.21 -15.14
N ALA A 151 13.91 -9.15 -15.85
CA ALA A 151 15.06 -9.96 -15.44
C ALA A 151 16.28 -9.18 -14.90
N ALA A 152 16.47 -7.92 -15.28
CA ALA A 152 17.59 -7.09 -14.84
C ALA A 152 17.24 -6.15 -13.67
N ALA A 153 16.01 -6.15 -13.18
CA ALA A 153 15.55 -5.21 -12.16
C ALA A 153 15.88 -5.69 -10.73
N LEU A 154 16.08 -4.73 -9.83
CA LEU A 154 16.08 -4.98 -8.38
C LEU A 154 14.63 -5.16 -7.91
N TRP A 155 14.42 -6.06 -6.97
CA TRP A 155 13.10 -6.37 -6.43
C TRP A 155 13.02 -6.01 -4.94
N PHE A 156 11.88 -5.45 -4.54
CA PHE A 156 11.54 -5.06 -3.17
C PHE A 156 10.13 -5.52 -2.82
N GLY A 157 9.84 -5.64 -1.53
CA GLY A 157 8.55 -6.16 -1.06
C GLY A 157 8.58 -7.67 -0.84
N ASN A 158 7.49 -8.22 -0.30
CA ASN A 158 7.37 -9.62 0.11
C ASN A 158 6.75 -10.54 -0.96
N GLY A 159 6.60 -10.05 -2.19
CA GLY A 159 5.92 -10.79 -3.26
C GLY A 159 6.58 -12.12 -3.62
N LEU A 160 7.89 -12.21 -3.46
CA LEU A 160 8.66 -13.41 -3.82
C LEU A 160 8.97 -14.33 -2.65
N ASP A 161 8.59 -14.02 -1.41
CA ASP A 161 8.86 -14.84 -0.22
C ASP A 161 8.36 -16.29 -0.36
N ARG A 162 7.27 -16.47 -1.08
CA ARG A 162 6.65 -17.77 -1.34
C ARG A 162 7.07 -18.42 -2.64
N HIS A 163 8.01 -17.80 -3.37
CA HIS A 163 8.44 -18.20 -4.71
C HIS A 163 9.97 -18.39 -4.83
N PRO A 164 10.63 -19.13 -3.90
CA PRO A 164 12.09 -19.26 -3.90
C PRO A 164 12.63 -19.92 -5.17
N ALA A 165 11.85 -20.80 -5.81
CA ALA A 165 12.23 -21.40 -7.08
C ALA A 165 12.36 -20.37 -8.20
N VAL A 166 11.43 -19.41 -8.29
CA VAL A 166 11.48 -18.31 -9.27
C VAL A 166 12.69 -17.41 -9.01
N VAL A 167 12.95 -17.09 -7.73
CA VAL A 167 14.12 -16.28 -7.34
C VAL A 167 15.42 -16.97 -7.80
N GLN A 168 15.53 -18.29 -7.59
CA GLN A 168 16.71 -19.06 -7.97
C GLN A 168 16.83 -19.21 -9.49
N GLU A 169 15.74 -19.55 -10.19
CA GLU A 169 15.72 -19.80 -11.63
C GLU A 169 16.10 -18.54 -12.44
N HIS A 170 15.61 -17.37 -11.99
CA HIS A 170 15.86 -16.09 -12.67
C HIS A 170 16.97 -15.25 -12.02
N GLU A 171 17.68 -15.79 -11.02
CA GLU A 171 18.76 -15.10 -10.29
C GLU A 171 18.36 -13.71 -9.75
N LEU A 172 17.12 -13.59 -9.26
CA LEU A 172 16.56 -12.31 -8.84
C LEU A 172 17.20 -11.78 -7.55
N LYS A 173 17.46 -10.49 -7.52
CA LYS A 173 17.93 -9.78 -6.32
C LYS A 173 16.74 -9.19 -5.57
N VAL A 174 16.33 -9.86 -4.49
CA VAL A 174 15.27 -9.40 -3.60
C VAL A 174 15.90 -8.68 -2.41
N ASN A 175 15.43 -7.48 -2.11
CA ASN A 175 16.03 -6.59 -1.13
C ASN A 175 14.96 -6.01 -0.17
N GLU A 176 15.44 -5.42 0.93
CA GLU A 176 14.62 -4.59 1.82
C GLU A 176 14.36 -3.20 1.20
N PRO A 177 13.22 -2.59 1.47
CA PRO A 177 12.18 -3.01 2.42
C PRO A 177 11.24 -4.09 1.86
N THR A 178 10.64 -4.91 2.78
CA THR A 178 9.73 -6.01 2.42
C THR A 178 8.25 -5.65 2.53
N HIS A 179 7.91 -4.54 3.16
CA HIS A 179 6.52 -4.13 3.37
C HIS A 179 6.36 -2.61 3.42
N PRO A 180 5.15 -2.06 3.15
CA PRO A 180 4.87 -0.64 3.29
C PRO A 180 4.94 -0.21 4.75
N ARG A 181 5.78 0.76 5.08
CA ARG A 181 5.84 1.36 6.42
C ARG A 181 5.01 2.64 6.46
N ALA A 182 4.30 2.85 7.57
CA ALA A 182 3.36 3.95 7.73
C ALA A 182 4.01 5.33 7.57
N ARG A 183 5.26 5.50 8.04
CA ARG A 183 6.01 6.75 7.83
C ARG A 183 6.14 7.13 6.37
N TRP A 184 6.34 6.16 5.49
CA TRP A 184 6.48 6.39 4.06
C TRP A 184 5.13 6.60 3.36
N ILE A 185 4.03 6.04 3.87
CA ILE A 185 2.67 6.42 3.46
C ILE A 185 2.47 7.93 3.65
N SER A 186 2.82 8.45 4.84
CA SER A 186 2.71 9.89 5.12
C SER A 186 3.69 10.73 4.30
N SER A 187 4.91 10.24 4.07
CA SER A 187 5.91 10.92 3.25
C SER A 187 5.43 11.11 1.79
N VAL A 188 4.89 10.06 1.17
CA VAL A 188 4.31 10.13 -0.19
C VAL A 188 3.13 11.10 -0.22
N ALA A 189 2.23 11.03 0.78
CA ALA A 189 1.10 11.94 0.85
C ALA A 189 1.53 13.41 1.03
N ALA A 190 2.56 13.67 1.85
CA ALA A 190 3.12 15.01 2.05
C ALA A 190 3.72 15.55 0.74
N HIS A 191 4.57 14.76 0.08
CA HIS A 191 5.18 15.15 -1.19
C HIS A 191 4.13 15.46 -2.26
N ALA A 192 3.08 14.66 -2.34
CA ALA A 192 1.99 14.89 -3.29
C ALA A 192 1.22 16.18 -3.01
N ARG A 193 0.93 16.47 -1.72
CA ARG A 193 0.31 17.74 -1.32
C ARG A 193 1.18 18.96 -1.66
N ASP A 194 2.48 18.86 -1.40
CA ASP A 194 3.44 19.93 -1.73
C ASP A 194 3.54 20.16 -3.24
N ALA A 195 3.36 19.12 -4.05
CA ALA A 195 3.27 19.18 -5.51
C ALA A 195 1.89 19.66 -6.01
N GLY A 196 0.94 19.98 -5.12
CA GLY A 196 -0.38 20.48 -5.47
C GLY A 196 -1.37 19.40 -5.92
N ALA A 197 -1.08 18.12 -5.64
CA ALA A 197 -2.01 17.04 -5.93
C ALA A 197 -3.27 17.14 -5.06
N SER A 198 -4.43 16.93 -5.67
CA SER A 198 -5.72 16.86 -4.97
C SER A 198 -6.13 15.40 -4.72
N VAL A 199 -6.86 15.19 -3.62
CA VAL A 199 -7.46 13.88 -3.34
C VAL A 199 -8.68 13.67 -4.25
N PRO A 200 -8.71 12.60 -5.06
CA PRO A 200 -9.88 12.28 -5.87
C PRO A 200 -11.10 12.02 -5.00
N THR A 201 -12.26 12.49 -5.40
CA THR A 201 -13.54 12.25 -4.69
C THR A 201 -14.16 10.89 -5.01
N ALA A 202 -13.74 10.26 -6.09
CA ALA A 202 -14.26 8.98 -6.55
C ALA A 202 -13.27 7.82 -6.32
N GLN A 203 -13.83 6.64 -6.05
CA GLN A 203 -13.05 5.40 -6.03
C GLN A 203 -12.51 5.12 -7.44
N PRO A 204 -11.23 4.70 -7.59
CA PRO A 204 -10.76 4.14 -8.84
C PRO A 204 -11.68 2.98 -9.26
N GLY A 205 -12.08 2.94 -10.53
CA GLY A 205 -12.95 1.88 -11.04
C GLY A 205 -12.34 0.50 -10.76
N LEU A 206 -13.19 -0.51 -10.50
CA LEU A 206 -12.76 -1.90 -10.49
C LEU A 206 -12.24 -2.27 -11.87
N ALA A 207 -11.08 -2.95 -11.92
CA ALA A 207 -10.59 -3.53 -13.17
C ALA A 207 -11.67 -4.42 -13.79
N ASP A 208 -12.12 -4.08 -14.99
CA ASP A 208 -13.05 -4.92 -15.74
C ASP A 208 -12.26 -5.94 -16.56
N HIS A 209 -11.99 -7.09 -15.94
CA HIS A 209 -11.26 -8.19 -16.57
C HIS A 209 -12.01 -8.84 -17.76
N GLU A 210 -13.29 -8.57 -17.93
CA GLU A 210 -14.06 -9.10 -19.07
C GLU A 210 -13.80 -8.29 -20.36
N SER A 211 -13.43 -7.03 -20.22
CA SER A 211 -13.14 -6.15 -21.37
C SER A 211 -11.66 -6.14 -21.78
N GLY A 212 -10.78 -6.82 -21.03
CA GLY A 212 -9.32 -6.76 -21.26
C GLY A 212 -8.71 -5.37 -20.98
N VAL A 213 -9.49 -4.45 -20.45
CA VAL A 213 -9.02 -3.13 -20.04
C VAL A 213 -8.35 -3.29 -18.67
N GLU A 214 -7.03 -3.29 -18.64
CA GLU A 214 -6.30 -3.05 -17.39
C GLU A 214 -6.73 -1.67 -16.89
N VAL A 215 -7.40 -1.62 -15.74
CA VAL A 215 -7.60 -0.35 -15.03
C VAL A 215 -6.22 0.02 -14.47
N GLY A 216 -5.42 0.62 -15.32
CA GLY A 216 -4.14 1.18 -14.94
C GLY A 216 -4.40 2.32 -13.98
N VAL A 217 -3.83 2.24 -12.79
CA VAL A 217 -3.63 3.42 -11.97
C VAL A 217 -2.70 4.31 -12.77
N ASP A 218 -3.13 5.56 -13.04
CA ASP A 218 -2.28 6.53 -13.73
C ASP A 218 -0.91 6.59 -13.03
N ALA A 219 0.17 6.43 -13.78
CA ALA A 219 1.53 6.46 -13.24
C ALA A 219 1.80 7.77 -12.47
N GLY A 220 1.18 8.87 -12.88
CA GLY A 220 1.27 10.17 -12.21
C GLY A 220 0.35 10.33 -10.99
N GLN A 221 -0.57 9.40 -10.73
CA GLN A 221 -1.51 9.53 -9.62
C GLN A 221 -0.83 9.16 -8.30
N MET A 222 -0.63 10.13 -7.44
CA MET A 222 0.04 9.97 -6.14
C MET A 222 -0.95 9.83 -4.98
N LEU A 223 -2.10 10.55 -5.02
CA LEU A 223 -3.13 10.50 -4.00
C LEU A 223 -4.37 9.77 -4.50
N PHE A 224 -5.02 9.08 -3.58
CA PHE A 224 -6.24 8.31 -3.83
C PHE A 224 -7.33 8.73 -2.84
N ALA A 225 -8.58 8.58 -3.27
CA ALA A 225 -9.68 8.55 -2.32
C ALA A 225 -9.45 7.37 -1.33
N PRO A 226 -9.86 7.50 -0.06
CA PRO A 226 -9.61 6.47 0.95
C PRO A 226 -10.57 5.27 0.77
N TYR A 227 -10.38 4.56 -0.33
CA TYR A 227 -11.04 3.31 -0.68
C TYR A 227 -9.99 2.28 -1.11
N PRO A 228 -10.18 0.99 -0.81
CA PRO A 228 -9.24 -0.04 -1.20
C PRO A 228 -9.03 -0.09 -2.72
N LEU A 229 -7.78 -0.16 -3.12
CA LEU A 229 -7.40 -0.34 -4.53
C LEU A 229 -7.51 -1.82 -4.89
N TYR A 230 -8.59 -2.18 -5.56
CA TYR A 230 -8.83 -3.55 -5.99
C TYR A 230 -8.33 -3.78 -7.42
N LEU A 231 -7.26 -4.54 -7.57
CA LEU A 231 -6.74 -5.00 -8.86
C LEU A 231 -7.34 -6.34 -9.29
N ARG A 232 -8.23 -6.90 -8.47
CA ARG A 232 -8.93 -8.17 -8.72
C ARG A 232 -10.32 -8.12 -8.09
N ARG A 233 -11.31 -8.76 -8.75
CA ARG A 233 -12.64 -8.94 -8.14
C ARG A 233 -12.56 -9.88 -6.93
N PRO A 234 -13.39 -9.66 -5.90
CA PRO A 234 -13.54 -10.61 -4.81
C PRO A 234 -14.01 -11.98 -5.31
N ASP A 235 -13.55 -13.04 -4.67
CA ASP A 235 -13.94 -14.42 -5.01
C ASP A 235 -15.36 -14.81 -4.57
N ALA A 236 -16.08 -13.90 -3.90
CA ALA A 236 -17.45 -14.14 -3.45
C ALA A 236 -18.39 -14.29 -4.65
N VAL A 237 -18.73 -15.53 -4.98
CA VAL A 237 -19.83 -15.82 -5.90
C VAL A 237 -21.13 -15.54 -5.16
N PRO A 238 -22.04 -14.68 -5.67
CA PRO A 238 -23.36 -14.51 -5.07
C PRO A 238 -24.05 -15.87 -4.98
N ALA A 239 -24.61 -16.18 -3.82
CA ALA A 239 -25.34 -17.43 -3.64
C ALA A 239 -26.46 -17.52 -4.69
N ALA A 240 -26.54 -18.63 -5.42
CA ALA A 240 -27.44 -18.79 -6.58
C ALA A 240 -28.94 -18.55 -6.24
N HIS A 241 -29.32 -18.71 -4.97
CA HIS A 241 -30.69 -18.50 -4.48
C HIS A 241 -31.07 -17.02 -4.28
N LEU A 242 -30.17 -16.07 -4.42
CA LEU A 242 -30.49 -14.62 -4.39
C LEU A 242 -30.80 -14.05 -5.77
N ARG A 243 -30.86 -14.90 -6.82
CA ARG A 243 -31.18 -14.47 -8.21
C ARG A 243 -32.67 -14.67 -8.57
N SER A 244 -33.51 -15.09 -7.63
CA SER A 244 -34.95 -15.30 -7.86
C SER A 244 -35.78 -14.54 -6.84
N THR A 245 -35.95 -13.26 -7.03
CA THR A 245 -37.14 -12.47 -6.69
C THR A 245 -37.20 -11.22 -7.54
#